data_2622815a1560e71f84ab4edfdc0d1a7b
#
_entry.id   2622815a1560e71f84ab4edfdc0d1a7b
#
_cell.length_a   1.000
_cell.length_b   1.000
_cell.length_c   1.000
_cell.angle_alpha   90.00
_cell.angle_beta   90.00
_cell.angle_gamma   90.00
#
_symmetry.space_group_name_H-M   'P 1'
#
loop_
_entity.id
_entity.type
_entity.pdbx_description
1 polymer ?
#
loop_
_entity_poly.entity_id
_entity_poly.type
_entity_poly.pdbx_seq_one_letter_code
_entity_poly.pdbx_strand_id
1 'polypeptide(L)'
;MAGGGALKSCGVPLAQRYRLALLDLDGVVYRGANSVAHAADAIRGAESLGMRVCYTTNNPSRPPQAVADQIAGFGVQASPDQIVTSAAAVAFVLAQELPAGSVVLVIGADALKDTVRQAGFRVVDSAREDPAAVVEGWYPSLCWTQLAQAAYAIEHGARYFATNLDKSIPREDGVAPGNGAMIGAVTAATGMAPCRSAGKPEPILYDMELRRAGVAASNALAVGDRLDTDIEAADRCGCDSLCVLTGVTDARTLLFAAPKQRPTYIAADLRGLLECHAAPALHGIPRQDGHSEDGVGHRLATDGGVPCTGVSDVPVCSATLPGPAAAVCDGQGRVRSAGPAMDRLRCLCQLSWALADAGVAVPSLDFRDFPVVEEELR
;
A
#
# COMPACT_ATOMS: atom_id res chain seq x y z
N MET A 1 16.01 0.57 14.12
CA MET A 1 15.50 1.18 12.88
C MET A 1 15.34 0.04 11.88
N ALA A 2 14.13 -0.31 11.51
CA ALA A 2 13.88 -1.29 10.46
C ALA A 2 14.43 -0.70 9.16
N GLY A 3 15.40 -1.38 8.54
CA GLY A 3 15.99 -0.96 7.29
C GLY A 3 14.94 -1.04 6.19
N GLY A 4 14.61 0.09 5.60
CA GLY A 4 13.62 0.16 4.53
C GLY A 4 14.03 -0.66 3.32
N GLY A 5 13.22 -1.67 2.97
CA GLY A 5 13.03 -2.00 1.58
C GLY A 5 13.95 -2.97 0.88
N ALA A 6 14.52 -3.98 1.54
CA ALA A 6 15.09 -5.13 0.83
C ALA A 6 14.06 -6.26 0.74
N LEU A 7 14.00 -6.93 -0.42
CA LEU A 7 13.21 -8.16 -0.56
C LEU A 7 13.74 -9.24 0.39
N LYS A 8 12.84 -10.00 1.00
CA LYS A 8 13.19 -11.08 1.94
C LYS A 8 13.04 -12.45 1.29
N SER A 9 13.82 -13.41 1.79
CA SER A 9 13.62 -14.82 1.49
C SER A 9 12.64 -15.45 2.48
N CYS A 10 11.84 -16.40 1.99
CA CYS A 10 11.02 -17.29 2.79
C CYS A 10 11.06 -18.70 2.20
N GLY A 11 11.67 -19.64 2.91
CA GLY A 11 11.89 -21.02 2.45
C GLY A 11 10.66 -21.93 2.58
N VAL A 12 9.54 -21.39 3.09
CA VAL A 12 8.23 -22.05 3.16
C VAL A 12 7.20 -21.12 2.53
N PRO A 13 6.01 -21.62 2.12
CA PRO A 13 4.92 -20.75 1.69
C PRO A 13 4.63 -19.64 2.70
N LEU A 14 4.33 -18.42 2.24
CA LEU A 14 4.04 -17.28 3.13
C LEU A 14 2.87 -17.61 4.07
N ALA A 15 1.89 -18.38 3.60
CA ALA A 15 0.76 -18.83 4.41
C ALA A 15 1.15 -19.76 5.58
N GLN A 16 2.31 -20.38 5.55
CA GLN A 16 2.87 -21.14 6.69
C GLN A 16 3.76 -20.29 7.59
N ARG A 17 4.36 -19.22 7.03
CA ARG A 17 5.24 -18.32 7.77
C ARG A 17 4.47 -17.33 8.64
N TYR A 18 3.37 -16.78 8.11
CA TYR A 18 2.59 -15.74 8.76
C TYR A 18 1.27 -16.31 9.29
N ARG A 19 0.83 -15.81 10.45
CA ARG A 19 -0.39 -16.26 11.12
C ARG A 19 -1.64 -15.50 10.65
N LEU A 20 -1.46 -14.31 10.09
CA LEU A 20 -2.52 -13.41 9.67
C LEU A 20 -2.16 -12.75 8.35
N ALA A 21 -3.04 -12.80 7.36
CA ALA A 21 -3.03 -11.95 6.19
C ALA A 21 -4.00 -10.78 6.38
N LEU A 22 -3.52 -9.57 6.08
CA LEU A 22 -4.30 -8.34 6.02
C LEU A 22 -4.45 -8.00 4.53
N LEU A 23 -5.51 -8.52 3.91
CA LEU A 23 -5.73 -8.39 2.46
C LEU A 23 -6.44 -7.09 2.13
N ASP A 24 -5.92 -6.31 1.19
CA ASP A 24 -6.73 -5.33 0.49
C ASP A 24 -7.78 -6.02 -0.38
N LEU A 25 -8.78 -5.29 -0.82
CA LEU A 25 -9.90 -5.82 -1.59
C LEU A 25 -9.84 -5.45 -3.08
N ASP A 26 -9.84 -4.15 -3.38
CA ASP A 26 -9.88 -3.66 -4.76
C ASP A 26 -8.53 -3.86 -5.45
N GLY A 27 -8.49 -4.65 -6.52
CA GLY A 27 -7.24 -5.00 -7.21
C GLY A 27 -6.54 -6.26 -6.66
N VAL A 28 -6.96 -6.76 -5.50
CA VAL A 28 -6.39 -7.95 -4.84
C VAL A 28 -7.35 -9.13 -4.84
N VAL A 29 -8.55 -8.94 -4.30
CA VAL A 29 -9.60 -9.98 -4.22
C VAL A 29 -10.56 -9.85 -5.40
N TYR A 30 -10.93 -8.62 -5.74
CA TYR A 30 -11.85 -8.31 -6.83
C TYR A 30 -11.49 -6.99 -7.54
N ARG A 31 -12.11 -6.75 -8.71
CA ARG A 31 -12.16 -5.44 -9.39
C ARG A 31 -13.62 -5.12 -9.71
N GLY A 32 -14.21 -4.15 -9.01
CA GLY A 32 -15.62 -3.87 -9.14
C GLY A 32 -16.49 -5.08 -8.80
N ALA A 33 -17.24 -5.60 -9.77
CA ALA A 33 -18.10 -6.77 -9.62
C ALA A 33 -17.40 -8.12 -9.91
N ASN A 34 -16.17 -8.12 -10.40
CA ASN A 34 -15.48 -9.31 -10.87
C ASN A 34 -14.36 -9.74 -9.90
N SER A 35 -14.27 -11.05 -9.63
CA SER A 35 -13.15 -11.62 -8.87
C SER A 35 -11.83 -11.46 -9.64
N VAL A 36 -10.75 -11.20 -8.93
CA VAL A 36 -9.40 -11.32 -9.47
C VAL A 36 -9.07 -12.80 -9.70
N ALA A 37 -8.42 -13.08 -10.82
CA ALA A 37 -8.04 -14.47 -11.18
C ALA A 37 -7.23 -15.10 -10.04
N HIS A 38 -7.50 -16.36 -9.72
CA HIS A 38 -6.84 -17.17 -8.69
C HIS A 38 -7.04 -16.68 -7.23
N ALA A 39 -7.67 -15.53 -6.99
CA ALA A 39 -7.79 -14.96 -5.64
C ALA A 39 -8.53 -15.91 -4.68
N ALA A 40 -9.69 -16.43 -5.08
CA ALA A 40 -10.48 -17.31 -4.24
C ALA A 40 -9.74 -18.60 -3.88
N ASP A 41 -9.07 -19.24 -4.86
CA ASP A 41 -8.31 -20.47 -4.63
C ASP A 41 -7.10 -20.23 -3.73
N ALA A 42 -6.39 -19.12 -3.92
CA ALA A 42 -5.24 -18.76 -3.12
C ALA A 42 -5.63 -18.46 -1.67
N ILE A 43 -6.75 -17.76 -1.43
CA ILE A 43 -7.27 -17.49 -0.08
C ILE A 43 -7.61 -18.80 0.62
N ARG A 44 -8.41 -19.68 -0.01
CA ARG A 44 -8.76 -20.99 0.57
C ARG A 44 -7.51 -21.86 0.83
N GLY A 45 -6.53 -21.81 -0.09
CA GLY A 45 -5.25 -22.49 0.08
C GLY A 45 -4.48 -21.97 1.30
N ALA A 46 -4.42 -20.65 1.48
CA ALA A 46 -3.75 -20.02 2.62
C ALA A 46 -4.44 -20.38 3.95
N GLU A 47 -5.77 -20.35 3.99
CA GLU A 47 -6.55 -20.76 5.16
C GLU A 47 -6.34 -22.24 5.49
N SER A 48 -6.26 -23.12 4.50
CA SER A 48 -5.98 -24.55 4.70
C SER A 48 -4.60 -24.82 5.29
N LEU A 49 -3.65 -23.92 5.08
CA LEU A 49 -2.32 -23.93 5.68
C LEU A 49 -2.26 -23.28 7.07
N GLY A 50 -3.40 -22.83 7.59
CA GLY A 50 -3.55 -22.29 8.95
C GLY A 50 -3.39 -20.76 9.06
N MET A 51 -3.27 -20.04 7.95
CA MET A 51 -3.26 -18.59 7.93
C MET A 51 -4.69 -18.04 8.14
N ARG A 52 -4.87 -17.14 9.10
CA ARG A 52 -6.13 -16.38 9.21
C ARG A 52 -6.13 -15.25 8.19
N VAL A 53 -7.30 -14.95 7.63
CA VAL A 53 -7.46 -13.88 6.65
C VAL A 53 -8.40 -12.81 7.20
N CYS A 54 -7.98 -11.56 7.14
CA CYS A 54 -8.79 -10.37 7.39
C CYS A 54 -8.71 -9.45 6.18
N TYR A 55 -9.78 -8.72 5.92
CA TYR A 55 -9.91 -7.84 4.76
C TYR A 55 -9.92 -6.39 5.22
N THR A 56 -9.12 -5.55 4.58
CA THR A 56 -8.98 -4.14 4.93
C THR A 56 -9.24 -3.27 3.70
N THR A 57 -10.14 -2.31 3.80
CA THR A 57 -10.46 -1.45 2.65
C THR A 57 -10.51 0.03 3.01
N ASN A 58 -9.96 0.87 2.13
CA ASN A 58 -10.12 2.32 2.21
C ASN A 58 -11.53 2.80 1.83
N ASN A 59 -12.38 1.93 1.31
CA ASN A 59 -13.74 2.28 0.91
C ASN A 59 -14.68 2.37 2.14
N PRO A 60 -15.22 3.56 2.49
CA PRO A 60 -16.12 3.74 3.63
C PRO A 60 -17.60 3.56 3.26
N SER A 61 -17.92 3.36 1.97
CA SER A 61 -19.29 3.51 1.47
C SER A 61 -20.17 2.27 1.63
N ARG A 62 -19.58 1.12 2.02
CA ARG A 62 -20.27 -0.16 2.12
C ARG A 62 -20.16 -0.73 3.54
N PRO A 63 -21.26 -1.30 4.09
CA PRO A 63 -21.19 -2.01 5.37
C PRO A 63 -20.39 -3.32 5.23
N PRO A 64 -19.71 -3.79 6.29
CA PRO A 64 -18.95 -5.04 6.29
C PRO A 64 -19.73 -6.26 5.79
N GLN A 65 -21.03 -6.36 6.10
CA GLN A 65 -21.90 -7.46 5.61
C GLN A 65 -21.97 -7.49 4.07
N ALA A 66 -22.20 -6.34 3.43
CA ALA A 66 -22.30 -6.29 1.97
C ALA A 66 -20.96 -6.63 1.28
N VAL A 67 -19.84 -6.37 1.93
CA VAL A 67 -18.51 -6.78 1.46
C VAL A 67 -18.32 -8.29 1.63
N ALA A 68 -18.71 -8.85 2.79
CA ALA A 68 -18.66 -10.29 3.05
C ALA A 68 -19.51 -11.07 2.06
N ASP A 69 -20.73 -10.61 1.78
CA ASP A 69 -21.65 -11.23 0.81
C ASP A 69 -21.05 -11.25 -0.60
N GLN A 70 -20.36 -10.16 -1.01
CA GLN A 70 -19.68 -10.13 -2.30
C GLN A 70 -18.51 -11.12 -2.36
N ILE A 71 -17.68 -11.20 -1.33
CA ILE A 71 -16.57 -12.14 -1.25
C ILE A 71 -17.10 -13.59 -1.26
N ALA A 72 -18.21 -13.86 -0.57
CA ALA A 72 -18.88 -15.16 -0.59
C ALA A 72 -19.38 -15.53 -1.98
N GLY A 73 -19.85 -14.54 -2.77
CA GLY A 73 -20.22 -14.72 -4.18
C GLY A 73 -19.07 -15.18 -5.07
N PHE A 74 -17.82 -14.96 -4.67
CA PHE A 74 -16.62 -15.45 -5.36
C PHE A 74 -16.14 -16.83 -4.84
N GLY A 75 -16.88 -17.45 -3.92
CA GLY A 75 -16.57 -18.77 -3.38
C GLY A 75 -15.55 -18.77 -2.23
N VAL A 76 -15.38 -17.63 -1.56
CA VAL A 76 -14.58 -17.50 -0.33
C VAL A 76 -15.53 -17.24 0.85
N GLN A 77 -15.43 -18.04 1.90
CA GLN A 77 -16.18 -17.78 3.13
C GLN A 77 -15.58 -16.57 3.84
N ALA A 78 -16.38 -15.53 4.03
CA ALA A 78 -15.99 -14.34 4.77
C ALA A 78 -17.12 -13.92 5.71
N SER A 79 -16.79 -13.54 6.93
CA SER A 79 -17.73 -12.95 7.88
C SER A 79 -17.51 -11.43 8.00
N PRO A 80 -18.55 -10.66 8.37
CA PRO A 80 -18.39 -9.21 8.60
C PRO A 80 -17.28 -8.86 9.59
N ASP A 81 -17.04 -9.73 10.57
CA ASP A 81 -15.99 -9.54 11.58
C ASP A 81 -14.56 -9.65 11.02
N GLN A 82 -14.40 -10.21 9.83
CA GLN A 82 -13.11 -10.28 9.14
C GLN A 82 -12.85 -9.03 8.28
N ILE A 83 -13.77 -8.04 8.27
CA ILE A 83 -13.70 -6.89 7.38
C ILE A 83 -13.57 -5.61 8.18
N VAL A 84 -12.50 -4.85 7.94
CA VAL A 84 -12.30 -3.51 8.48
C VAL A 84 -12.29 -2.48 7.38
N THR A 85 -13.16 -1.50 7.53
CA THR A 85 -13.31 -0.39 6.56
C THR A 85 -12.71 0.89 7.11
N SER A 86 -12.38 1.83 6.25
CA SER A 86 -11.96 3.17 6.69
C SER A 86 -13.05 3.93 7.46
N ALA A 87 -14.32 3.52 7.34
CA ALA A 87 -15.40 4.01 8.20
C ALA A 87 -15.19 3.61 9.67
N ALA A 88 -14.86 2.33 9.91
CA ALA A 88 -14.54 1.85 11.26
C ALA A 88 -13.27 2.52 11.82
N ALA A 89 -12.26 2.71 10.97
CA ALA A 89 -11.01 3.37 11.37
C ALA A 89 -11.23 4.85 11.75
N VAL A 90 -12.01 5.62 10.98
CA VAL A 90 -12.28 7.02 11.33
C VAL A 90 -13.15 7.12 12.59
N ALA A 91 -14.12 6.25 12.77
CA ALA A 91 -14.92 6.21 14.00
C ALA A 91 -14.06 5.90 15.24
N PHE A 92 -13.08 5.00 15.11
CA PHE A 92 -12.09 4.73 16.15
C PHE A 92 -11.23 5.96 16.47
N VAL A 93 -10.77 6.70 15.47
CA VAL A 93 -10.01 7.97 15.66
C VAL A 93 -10.87 9.01 16.36
N LEU A 94 -12.12 9.20 15.91
CA LEU A 94 -13.05 10.16 16.55
C LEU A 94 -13.24 9.85 18.03
N ALA A 95 -13.41 8.57 18.39
CA ALA A 95 -13.61 8.13 19.79
C ALA A 95 -12.39 8.41 20.68
N GLN A 96 -11.21 8.54 20.10
CA GLN A 96 -9.99 8.92 20.84
C GLN A 96 -9.83 10.45 20.98
N GLU A 97 -10.39 11.24 20.08
CA GLU A 97 -10.11 12.65 19.94
C GLU A 97 -11.28 13.58 20.31
N LEU A 98 -12.49 13.02 20.42
CA LEU A 98 -13.70 13.78 20.74
C LEU A 98 -14.45 13.18 21.94
N PRO A 99 -15.10 14.01 22.77
CA PRO A 99 -16.00 13.53 23.79
C PRO A 99 -17.16 12.70 23.21
N ALA A 100 -17.59 11.65 23.92
CA ALA A 100 -18.77 10.88 23.54
C ALA A 100 -20.00 11.81 23.40
N GLY A 101 -20.85 11.52 22.42
CA GLY A 101 -22.03 12.34 22.12
C GLY A 101 -21.76 13.61 21.33
N SER A 102 -20.50 13.92 21.01
CA SER A 102 -20.18 15.09 20.15
C SER A 102 -20.96 15.06 18.84
N VAL A 103 -21.29 16.24 18.35
CA VAL A 103 -21.98 16.41 17.05
C VAL A 103 -20.96 16.29 15.93
N VAL A 104 -21.23 15.43 14.96
CA VAL A 104 -20.34 15.17 13.83
C VAL A 104 -21.11 15.31 12.52
N LEU A 105 -20.68 16.23 11.67
CA LEU A 105 -21.17 16.34 10.30
C LEU A 105 -20.48 15.27 9.45
N VAL A 106 -21.27 14.35 8.88
CA VAL A 106 -20.74 13.25 8.05
C VAL A 106 -21.09 13.45 6.59
N ILE A 107 -20.10 13.74 5.78
CA ILE A 107 -20.18 13.72 4.32
C ILE A 107 -19.78 12.34 3.85
N GLY A 108 -20.78 11.49 3.56
CA GLY A 108 -20.53 10.09 3.21
C GLY A 108 -21.80 9.28 3.05
N ALA A 109 -21.65 8.02 2.68
CA ALA A 109 -22.74 7.05 2.58
C ALA A 109 -23.35 6.73 3.97
N ASP A 110 -24.56 6.15 3.95
CA ASP A 110 -25.23 5.73 5.18
C ASP A 110 -24.40 4.75 6.02
N ALA A 111 -23.64 3.87 5.38
CA ALA A 111 -22.73 2.97 6.08
C ALA A 111 -21.70 3.71 6.96
N LEU A 112 -21.14 4.82 6.47
CA LEU A 112 -20.24 5.66 7.26
C LEU A 112 -20.99 6.38 8.38
N LYS A 113 -22.16 6.95 8.08
CA LYS A 113 -23.01 7.62 9.07
C LYS A 113 -23.40 6.69 10.20
N ASP A 114 -23.81 5.46 9.87
CA ASP A 114 -24.21 4.46 10.85
C ASP A 114 -23.02 3.99 11.71
N THR A 115 -21.84 3.83 11.10
CA THR A 115 -20.62 3.49 11.85
C THR A 115 -20.26 4.58 12.86
N VAL A 116 -20.36 5.86 12.47
CA VAL A 116 -20.10 7.00 13.38
C VAL A 116 -21.18 7.08 14.48
N ARG A 117 -22.46 6.81 14.18
CA ARG A 117 -23.53 6.73 15.19
C ARG A 117 -23.28 5.60 16.20
N GLN A 118 -22.90 4.40 15.70
CA GLN A 118 -22.58 3.24 16.55
C GLN A 118 -21.38 3.50 17.48
N ALA A 119 -20.46 4.37 17.07
CA ALA A 119 -19.34 4.82 17.91
C ALA A 119 -19.78 5.85 19.00
N GLY A 120 -21.05 6.20 19.08
CA GLY A 120 -21.62 7.06 20.14
C GLY A 120 -21.67 8.54 19.80
N PHE A 121 -21.59 8.92 18.52
CA PHE A 121 -21.66 10.31 18.08
C PHE A 121 -23.04 10.70 17.55
N ARG A 122 -23.42 11.97 17.68
CA ARG A 122 -24.61 12.53 17.05
C ARG A 122 -24.28 12.97 15.61
N VAL A 123 -24.74 12.19 14.64
CA VAL A 123 -24.50 12.49 13.22
C VAL A 123 -25.52 13.48 12.70
N VAL A 124 -25.05 14.50 11.99
CA VAL A 124 -25.84 15.58 11.36
C VAL A 124 -25.46 15.75 9.90
N ASP A 125 -26.34 16.41 9.14
CA ASP A 125 -26.16 16.67 7.69
C ASP A 125 -25.98 18.19 7.40
N SER A 126 -26.06 19.06 8.41
CA SER A 126 -25.98 20.51 8.25
C SER A 126 -24.96 21.16 9.18
N ALA A 127 -24.17 22.08 8.66
CA ALA A 127 -23.26 22.94 9.43
C ALA A 127 -23.99 23.83 10.45
N ARG A 128 -25.30 24.09 10.27
CA ARG A 128 -26.13 24.88 11.19
C ARG A 128 -26.34 24.20 12.55
N GLU A 129 -26.05 22.91 12.63
CA GLU A 129 -26.17 22.14 13.89
C GLU A 129 -24.91 22.23 14.76
N ASP A 130 -24.00 23.12 14.41
CA ASP A 130 -22.76 23.42 15.15
C ASP A 130 -21.92 22.15 15.43
N PRO A 131 -21.49 21.41 14.39
CA PRO A 131 -20.73 20.19 14.57
C PRO A 131 -19.32 20.47 15.09
N ALA A 132 -18.88 19.69 16.07
CA ALA A 132 -17.51 19.73 16.59
C ALA A 132 -16.50 19.16 15.58
N ALA A 133 -16.95 18.31 14.65
CA ALA A 133 -16.12 17.73 13.62
C ALA A 133 -16.87 17.49 12.32
N VAL A 134 -16.11 17.48 11.21
CA VAL A 134 -16.51 17.01 9.90
C VAL A 134 -15.76 15.72 9.61
N VAL A 135 -16.47 14.70 9.12
CA VAL A 135 -15.89 13.47 8.55
C VAL A 135 -16.26 13.40 7.08
N GLU A 136 -15.26 13.29 6.21
CA GLU A 136 -15.47 13.13 4.78
C GLU A 136 -15.03 11.76 4.29
N GLY A 137 -15.95 11.07 3.59
CA GLY A 137 -15.75 9.80 2.94
C GLY A 137 -16.47 9.75 1.59
N TRP A 138 -15.77 9.23 0.59
CA TRP A 138 -16.31 9.13 -0.76
C TRP A 138 -17.53 8.20 -0.85
N TYR A 139 -18.49 8.58 -1.69
CA TYR A 139 -19.57 7.71 -2.16
C TYR A 139 -20.12 8.23 -3.50
N PRO A 140 -20.83 7.36 -4.29
CA PRO A 140 -21.19 7.70 -5.67
C PRO A 140 -22.08 8.94 -5.85
N SER A 141 -22.93 9.26 -4.87
CA SER A 141 -23.90 10.36 -4.93
C SER A 141 -23.44 11.63 -4.20
N LEU A 142 -22.14 11.74 -3.88
CA LEU A 142 -21.56 12.94 -3.27
C LEU A 142 -21.76 14.13 -4.20
N CYS A 143 -22.28 15.25 -3.67
CA CYS A 143 -22.61 16.43 -4.44
C CYS A 143 -22.05 17.72 -3.83
N TRP A 144 -22.03 18.79 -4.63
CA TRP A 144 -21.48 20.09 -4.22
C TRP A 144 -22.11 20.65 -2.94
N THR A 145 -23.42 20.49 -2.75
CA THR A 145 -24.10 21.00 -1.55
C THR A 145 -23.59 20.37 -0.26
N GLN A 146 -23.16 19.13 -0.30
CA GLN A 146 -22.58 18.44 0.83
C GLN A 146 -21.13 18.90 1.11
N LEU A 147 -20.33 19.10 0.07
CA LEU A 147 -19.00 19.71 0.22
C LEU A 147 -19.09 21.13 0.78
N ALA A 148 -20.11 21.89 0.38
CA ALA A 148 -20.37 23.22 0.94
C ALA A 148 -20.71 23.17 2.44
N GLN A 149 -21.50 22.17 2.90
CA GLN A 149 -21.76 21.98 4.33
C GLN A 149 -20.48 21.66 5.11
N ALA A 150 -19.57 20.83 4.55
CA ALA A 150 -18.27 20.57 5.12
C ALA A 150 -17.47 21.88 5.26
N ALA A 151 -17.34 22.65 4.19
CA ALA A 151 -16.63 23.91 4.17
C ALA A 151 -17.16 24.91 5.24
N TYR A 152 -18.49 25.09 5.31
CA TYR A 152 -19.12 25.98 6.32
C TYR A 152 -18.81 25.53 7.75
N ALA A 153 -18.90 24.23 8.03
CA ALA A 153 -18.61 23.73 9.38
C ALA A 153 -17.13 23.93 9.75
N ILE A 154 -16.23 23.69 8.80
CA ILE A 154 -14.77 23.87 8.99
C ILE A 154 -14.44 25.35 9.24
N GLU A 155 -15.02 26.28 8.48
CA GLU A 155 -14.85 27.72 8.70
C GLU A 155 -15.36 28.17 10.08
N HIS A 156 -16.40 27.50 10.62
CA HIS A 156 -16.90 27.75 11.98
C HIS A 156 -16.09 27.04 13.08
N GLY A 157 -14.99 26.36 12.73
CA GLY A 157 -14.06 25.78 13.70
C GLY A 157 -14.22 24.29 13.94
N ALA A 158 -15.07 23.58 13.17
CA ALA A 158 -15.16 22.13 13.25
C ALA A 158 -13.83 21.48 12.82
N ARG A 159 -13.40 20.45 13.55
CA ARG A 159 -12.21 19.67 13.19
C ARG A 159 -12.49 18.82 11.95
N TYR A 160 -11.55 18.74 11.05
CA TYR A 160 -11.73 18.05 9.77
C TYR A 160 -11.02 16.69 9.75
N PHE A 161 -11.76 15.61 9.51
CA PHE A 161 -11.28 14.22 9.43
C PHE A 161 -11.63 13.61 8.08
N ALA A 162 -10.75 12.75 7.58
CA ALA A 162 -10.94 12.01 6.34
C ALA A 162 -10.93 10.50 6.59
N THR A 163 -11.79 9.77 5.89
CA THR A 163 -11.76 8.29 5.89
C THR A 163 -10.52 7.77 5.16
N ASN A 164 -10.09 8.42 4.08
CA ASN A 164 -8.89 8.14 3.30
C ASN A 164 -8.54 9.38 2.44
N LEU A 165 -7.36 9.36 1.81
CA LEU A 165 -6.87 10.45 0.95
C LEU A 165 -6.65 9.98 -0.50
N ASP A 166 -7.26 8.88 -0.93
CA ASP A 166 -7.12 8.32 -2.27
C ASP A 166 -7.57 9.33 -3.33
N LYS A 167 -6.65 9.79 -4.17
CA LYS A 167 -6.93 10.82 -5.18
C LYS A 167 -7.79 10.32 -6.31
N SER A 168 -7.73 9.02 -6.60
CA SER A 168 -8.41 8.39 -7.72
C SER A 168 -8.99 7.03 -7.34
N ILE A 169 -10.03 6.63 -8.07
CA ILE A 169 -10.67 5.32 -7.94
C ILE A 169 -10.74 4.71 -9.35
N PRO A 170 -10.19 3.51 -9.60
CA PRO A 170 -10.41 2.79 -10.86
C PRO A 170 -11.88 2.37 -10.98
N ARG A 171 -12.45 2.57 -12.16
CA ARG A 171 -13.83 2.22 -12.53
C ARG A 171 -13.85 1.53 -13.89
N GLU A 172 -15.00 0.98 -14.28
CA GLU A 172 -15.18 0.32 -15.59
C GLU A 172 -14.88 1.25 -16.77
N ASP A 173 -15.28 2.53 -16.67
CA ASP A 173 -15.10 3.54 -17.72
C ASP A 173 -13.75 4.28 -17.64
N GLY A 174 -12.88 3.95 -16.68
CA GLY A 174 -11.58 4.59 -16.48
C GLY A 174 -11.31 5.05 -15.05
N VAL A 175 -10.47 6.08 -14.91
CA VAL A 175 -10.08 6.62 -13.59
C VAL A 175 -11.05 7.73 -13.19
N ALA A 176 -11.69 7.57 -12.03
CA ALA A 176 -12.59 8.57 -11.43
C ALA A 176 -11.94 9.27 -10.23
N PRO A 177 -12.42 10.50 -9.86
CA PRO A 177 -11.96 11.16 -8.64
C PRO A 177 -12.30 10.36 -7.38
N GLY A 178 -11.29 10.18 -6.51
CA GLY A 178 -11.44 9.58 -5.19
C GLY A 178 -11.76 10.60 -4.09
N ASN A 179 -11.80 10.13 -2.84
CA ASN A 179 -12.07 10.99 -1.68
C ASN A 179 -11.05 12.14 -1.56
N GLY A 180 -9.78 11.89 -1.82
CA GLY A 180 -8.74 12.92 -1.78
C GLY A 180 -8.93 14.05 -2.79
N ALA A 181 -9.59 13.78 -3.94
CA ALA A 181 -9.96 14.84 -4.89
C ALA A 181 -11.10 15.71 -4.34
N MET A 182 -12.09 15.12 -3.67
CA MET A 182 -13.19 15.84 -3.02
C MET A 182 -12.69 16.67 -1.83
N ILE A 183 -11.84 16.09 -1.00
CA ILE A 183 -11.10 16.80 0.06
C ILE A 183 -10.31 17.98 -0.51
N GLY A 184 -9.68 17.80 -1.68
CA GLY A 184 -8.97 18.88 -2.37
C GLY A 184 -9.88 20.06 -2.71
N ALA A 185 -11.14 19.83 -3.09
CA ALA A 185 -12.12 20.88 -3.35
C ALA A 185 -12.49 21.64 -2.07
N VAL A 186 -12.73 20.95 -0.95
CA VAL A 186 -13.01 21.58 0.36
C VAL A 186 -11.78 22.35 0.85
N THR A 187 -10.58 21.74 0.74
CA THR A 187 -9.31 22.39 1.13
C THR A 187 -9.05 23.66 0.31
N ALA A 188 -9.33 23.64 -1.00
CA ALA A 188 -9.17 24.82 -1.85
C ALA A 188 -10.12 25.97 -1.45
N ALA A 189 -11.32 25.66 -0.95
CA ALA A 189 -12.29 26.65 -0.49
C ALA A 189 -11.94 27.23 0.87
N THR A 190 -11.49 26.39 1.82
CA THR A 190 -11.31 26.77 3.24
C THR A 190 -9.85 27.07 3.61
N GLY A 191 -8.88 26.67 2.80
CA GLY A 191 -7.45 26.67 3.16
C GLY A 191 -7.06 25.61 4.19
N MET A 192 -8.02 24.77 4.63
CA MET A 192 -7.80 23.78 5.70
C MET A 192 -7.90 22.35 5.17
N ALA A 193 -6.83 21.59 5.32
CA ALA A 193 -6.79 20.15 5.02
C ALA A 193 -7.26 19.34 6.25
N PRO A 194 -7.65 18.07 6.07
CA PRO A 194 -7.96 17.18 7.20
C PRO A 194 -6.81 17.12 8.19
N CYS A 195 -7.13 17.30 9.47
CA CYS A 195 -6.14 17.18 10.56
C CYS A 195 -5.73 15.71 10.79
N ARG A 196 -6.59 14.76 10.38
CA ARG A 196 -6.33 13.32 10.45
C ARG A 196 -7.00 12.59 9.28
N SER A 197 -6.29 11.61 8.72
CA SER A 197 -6.85 10.57 7.88
C SER A 197 -6.81 9.25 8.64
N ALA A 198 -7.78 8.35 8.39
CA ALA A 198 -7.86 7.07 9.10
C ALA A 198 -7.54 5.86 8.21
N GLY A 199 -7.71 5.99 6.89
CA GLY A 199 -7.41 4.92 5.93
C GLY A 199 -5.91 4.81 5.60
N LYS A 200 -5.54 3.71 4.96
CA LYS A 200 -4.17 3.50 4.44
C LYS A 200 -3.71 4.73 3.63
N PRO A 201 -2.47 5.20 3.76
CA PRO A 201 -1.30 4.58 4.41
C PRO A 201 -1.23 4.75 5.92
N GLU A 202 -2.22 5.33 6.59
CA GLU A 202 -2.22 5.32 8.05
C GLU A 202 -2.37 3.88 8.55
N PRO A 203 -1.64 3.48 9.62
CA PRO A 203 -1.58 2.08 10.05
C PRO A 203 -2.84 1.62 10.80
N ILE A 204 -3.82 2.50 11.00
CA ILE A 204 -4.97 2.30 11.90
C ILE A 204 -5.77 1.05 11.56
N LEU A 205 -6.06 0.81 10.26
CA LEU A 205 -6.78 -0.40 9.81
C LEU A 205 -6.03 -1.68 10.20
N TYR A 206 -4.72 -1.71 10.01
CA TYR A 206 -3.88 -2.86 10.34
C TYR A 206 -3.72 -3.02 11.85
N ASP A 207 -3.49 -1.95 12.60
CA ASP A 207 -3.41 -1.95 14.05
C ASP A 207 -4.70 -2.48 14.71
N MET A 208 -5.86 -2.10 14.20
CA MET A 208 -7.15 -2.60 14.67
C MET A 208 -7.25 -4.11 14.50
N GLU A 209 -6.87 -4.64 13.33
CA GLU A 209 -6.89 -6.07 13.05
C GLU A 209 -5.86 -6.85 13.86
N LEU A 210 -4.65 -6.35 13.98
CA LEU A 210 -3.60 -6.98 14.80
C LEU A 210 -4.04 -7.12 16.25
N ARG A 211 -4.62 -6.06 16.82
CA ARG A 211 -5.17 -6.08 18.19
C ARG A 211 -6.32 -7.06 18.33
N ARG A 212 -7.30 -7.03 17.41
CA ARG A 212 -8.44 -7.94 17.41
C ARG A 212 -8.02 -9.40 17.28
N ALA A 213 -7.07 -9.67 16.40
CA ALA A 213 -6.54 -11.00 16.15
C ALA A 213 -5.58 -11.48 17.23
N GLY A 214 -5.04 -10.62 18.09
CA GLY A 214 -4.01 -10.95 19.07
C GLY A 214 -2.70 -11.42 18.40
N VAL A 215 -2.33 -10.81 17.26
CA VAL A 215 -1.15 -11.17 16.46
C VAL A 215 -0.18 -10.01 16.44
N ALA A 216 1.09 -10.28 16.70
CA ALA A 216 2.14 -9.28 16.56
C ALA A 216 2.37 -8.94 15.07
N ALA A 217 2.73 -7.68 14.76
CA ALA A 217 3.00 -7.21 13.39
C ALA A 217 4.00 -8.10 12.65
N SER A 218 5.04 -8.60 13.30
CA SER A 218 6.05 -9.50 12.72
C SER A 218 5.52 -10.89 12.31
N ASN A 219 4.31 -11.25 12.72
CA ASN A 219 3.62 -12.49 12.37
C ASN A 219 2.40 -12.25 11.45
N ALA A 220 2.23 -11.03 10.98
CA ALA A 220 1.22 -10.64 10.01
C ALA A 220 1.86 -10.25 8.67
N LEU A 221 1.14 -10.46 7.60
CA LEU A 221 1.51 -10.09 6.23
C LEU A 221 0.41 -9.19 5.67
N ALA A 222 0.75 -7.95 5.34
CA ALA A 222 -0.13 -7.07 4.58
C ALA A 222 -0.02 -7.43 3.08
N VAL A 223 -1.15 -7.52 2.40
CA VAL A 223 -1.18 -7.85 0.97
C VAL A 223 -2.00 -6.80 0.24
N GLY A 224 -1.40 -6.15 -0.73
CA GLY A 224 -2.03 -5.08 -1.49
C GLY A 224 -1.46 -4.91 -2.88
N ASP A 225 -2.14 -4.11 -3.67
CA ASP A 225 -1.76 -3.78 -5.04
C ASP A 225 -1.26 -2.33 -5.18
N ARG A 226 -1.21 -1.57 -4.08
CA ARG A 226 -0.80 -0.16 -4.10
C ARG A 226 0.36 0.10 -3.15
N LEU A 227 1.41 0.72 -3.69
CA LEU A 227 2.60 1.08 -2.91
C LEU A 227 2.33 2.23 -1.94
N ASP A 228 1.55 3.22 -2.38
CA ASP A 228 1.26 4.47 -1.65
C ASP A 228 0.20 4.32 -0.54
N THR A 229 -0.48 3.19 -0.48
CA THR A 229 -1.47 2.89 0.57
C THR A 229 -1.10 1.62 1.33
N ASP A 230 -1.18 0.44 0.69
CA ASP A 230 -1.04 -0.86 1.35
C ASP A 230 0.36 -1.12 1.87
N ILE A 231 1.36 -0.92 0.99
CA ILE A 231 2.75 -1.20 1.32
C ILE A 231 3.29 -0.17 2.32
N GLU A 232 2.96 1.10 2.13
CA GLU A 232 3.35 2.14 3.07
C GLU A 232 2.65 1.98 4.44
N ALA A 233 1.38 1.53 4.48
CA ALA A 233 0.71 1.21 5.73
C ALA A 233 1.36 0.03 6.45
N ALA A 234 1.81 -0.99 5.70
CA ALA A 234 2.54 -2.13 6.26
C ALA A 234 3.87 -1.68 6.89
N ASP A 235 4.64 -0.85 6.20
CA ASP A 235 5.89 -0.27 6.73
C ASP A 235 5.64 0.51 8.02
N ARG A 236 4.63 1.39 8.04
CA ARG A 236 4.24 2.19 9.22
C ARG A 236 3.76 1.32 10.39
N CYS A 237 3.10 0.20 10.12
CA CYS A 237 2.61 -0.76 11.11
C CYS A 237 3.70 -1.73 11.59
N GLY A 238 4.82 -1.85 10.87
CA GLY A 238 5.88 -2.82 11.13
C GLY A 238 5.55 -4.25 10.69
N CYS A 239 4.61 -4.40 9.74
CA CYS A 239 4.29 -5.67 9.09
C CYS A 239 5.17 -5.90 7.87
N ASP A 240 5.48 -7.16 7.57
CA ASP A 240 5.94 -7.52 6.23
C ASP A 240 4.81 -7.38 5.21
N SER A 241 5.17 -7.15 3.94
CA SER A 241 4.18 -6.90 2.88
C SER A 241 4.43 -7.73 1.63
N LEU A 242 3.35 -8.12 0.96
CA LEU A 242 3.32 -8.73 -0.36
C LEU A 242 2.62 -7.76 -1.32
N CYS A 243 3.36 -7.26 -2.32
CA CYS A 243 2.76 -6.52 -3.43
C CYS A 243 2.35 -7.49 -4.53
N VAL A 244 1.09 -7.43 -4.95
CA VAL A 244 0.55 -8.19 -6.10
C VAL A 244 0.34 -7.26 -7.29
N LEU A 245 0.59 -7.77 -8.51
CA LEU A 245 0.51 -7.00 -9.76
C LEU A 245 -0.88 -7.09 -10.42
N THR A 246 -1.89 -7.42 -9.63
CA THR A 246 -3.26 -7.57 -10.12
C THR A 246 -4.08 -6.28 -10.05
N GLY A 247 -3.51 -5.15 -9.66
CA GLY A 247 -4.24 -3.90 -9.48
C GLY A 247 -3.55 -2.69 -10.10
N VAL A 248 -3.21 -1.70 -9.27
CA VAL A 248 -2.70 -0.38 -9.69
C VAL A 248 -1.20 -0.38 -9.93
N THR A 249 -0.43 -1.08 -9.08
CA THR A 249 1.03 -1.11 -9.19
C THR A 249 1.47 -1.94 -10.39
N ASP A 250 2.25 -1.33 -11.25
CA ASP A 250 2.96 -1.98 -12.34
C ASP A 250 4.44 -2.20 -12.02
N ALA A 251 5.13 -2.93 -12.89
CA ALA A 251 6.54 -3.23 -12.73
C ALA A 251 7.41 -1.98 -12.70
N ARG A 252 7.02 -0.92 -13.43
CA ARG A 252 7.77 0.34 -13.49
C ARG A 252 7.67 1.12 -12.17
N THR A 253 6.47 1.18 -11.60
CA THR A 253 6.23 1.84 -10.31
C THR A 253 7.02 1.15 -9.19
N LEU A 254 7.06 -0.20 -9.19
CA LEU A 254 7.89 -0.97 -8.27
C LEU A 254 9.38 -0.65 -8.38
N LEU A 255 9.90 -0.57 -9.60
CA LEU A 255 11.31 -0.32 -9.86
C LEU A 255 11.81 0.97 -9.21
N PHE A 256 10.96 1.99 -9.16
CA PHE A 256 11.27 3.32 -8.61
C PHE A 256 10.61 3.59 -7.25
N ALA A 257 10.19 2.55 -6.54
CA ALA A 257 9.50 2.69 -5.27
C ALA A 257 10.35 3.42 -4.22
N ALA A 258 9.73 4.39 -3.55
CA ALA A 258 10.35 5.10 -2.42
C ALA A 258 10.60 4.12 -1.25
N PRO A 259 11.58 4.36 -0.36
CA PRO A 259 11.95 3.41 0.70
C PRO A 259 10.76 2.85 1.52
N LYS A 260 9.81 3.69 1.91
CA LYS A 260 8.61 3.28 2.66
C LYS A 260 7.56 2.51 1.83
N GLN A 261 7.71 2.51 0.52
CA GLN A 261 6.80 1.92 -0.45
C GLN A 261 7.40 0.65 -1.10
N ARG A 262 8.54 0.17 -0.61
CA ARG A 262 9.18 -1.05 -1.08
C ARG A 262 8.59 -2.26 -0.37
N PRO A 263 7.93 -3.19 -1.09
CA PRO A 263 7.36 -4.37 -0.46
C PRO A 263 8.43 -5.36 -0.01
N THR A 264 8.08 -6.18 0.99
CA THR A 264 8.92 -7.29 1.44
C THR A 264 8.97 -8.43 0.43
N TYR A 265 7.84 -8.68 -0.25
CA TYR A 265 7.67 -9.70 -1.29
C TYR A 265 6.93 -9.13 -2.49
N ILE A 266 7.17 -9.69 -3.67
CA ILE A 266 6.49 -9.34 -4.92
C ILE A 266 5.98 -10.63 -5.56
N ALA A 267 4.71 -10.65 -6.00
CA ALA A 267 4.11 -11.74 -6.75
C ALA A 267 3.19 -11.22 -7.86
N ALA A 268 2.93 -12.05 -8.86
CA ALA A 268 2.00 -11.72 -9.93
C ALA A 268 0.56 -11.56 -9.39
N ASP A 269 0.16 -12.45 -8.46
CA ASP A 269 -1.17 -12.47 -7.85
C ASP A 269 -1.13 -13.15 -6.46
N LEU A 270 -2.29 -13.41 -5.87
CA LEU A 270 -2.41 -14.01 -4.53
C LEU A 270 -1.84 -15.43 -4.40
N ARG A 271 -1.51 -16.13 -5.50
CA ARG A 271 -0.79 -17.42 -5.43
C ARG A 271 0.56 -17.28 -4.74
N GLY A 272 1.14 -16.08 -4.73
CA GLY A 272 2.33 -15.77 -3.94
C GLY A 272 2.21 -16.10 -2.44
N LEU A 273 1.00 -16.20 -1.87
CA LEU A 273 0.79 -16.69 -0.50
C LEU A 273 1.17 -18.16 -0.32
N LEU A 274 1.07 -18.95 -1.40
CA LEU A 274 1.28 -20.40 -1.41
C LEU A 274 2.68 -20.78 -1.90
N GLU A 275 3.52 -19.80 -2.23
CA GLU A 275 4.86 -19.98 -2.79
C GLU A 275 5.95 -19.70 -1.75
N CYS A 276 7.11 -20.33 -1.97
CA CYS A 276 8.37 -19.91 -1.33
C CYS A 276 8.93 -18.70 -2.07
N HIS A 277 9.55 -17.78 -1.35
CA HIS A 277 10.15 -16.58 -1.94
C HIS A 277 11.65 -16.57 -1.74
N ALA A 278 12.39 -16.28 -2.80
CA ALA A 278 13.84 -16.06 -2.73
C ALA A 278 14.14 -14.56 -2.79
N ALA A 279 15.07 -14.10 -1.96
CA ALA A 279 15.58 -12.73 -2.04
C ALA A 279 16.79 -12.69 -2.96
N PRO A 280 16.90 -11.69 -3.86
CA PRO A 280 18.09 -11.53 -4.68
C PRO A 280 19.33 -11.18 -3.84
N ALA A 281 20.45 -11.86 -4.10
CA ALA A 281 21.74 -11.51 -3.54
C ALA A 281 22.34 -10.33 -4.32
N LEU A 282 22.85 -9.33 -3.60
CA LEU A 282 23.46 -8.14 -4.18
C LEU A 282 24.99 -8.26 -4.18
N HIS A 283 25.64 -7.85 -5.27
CA HIS A 283 27.07 -7.85 -5.45
C HIS A 283 27.54 -6.50 -6.02
N GLY A 284 28.68 -6.00 -5.52
CA GLY A 284 29.30 -4.77 -6.04
C GLY A 284 28.59 -3.47 -5.70
N ILE A 285 27.62 -3.45 -4.79
CA ILE A 285 26.95 -2.22 -4.35
C ILE A 285 27.88 -1.42 -3.45
N PRO A 286 28.15 -0.11 -3.74
CA PRO A 286 28.97 0.73 -2.88
C PRO A 286 28.32 0.90 -1.50
N ARG A 287 29.11 0.82 -0.44
CA ARG A 287 28.69 1.22 0.91
C ARG A 287 28.94 2.71 1.11
N GLN A 288 28.06 3.39 1.82
CA GLN A 288 28.24 4.83 2.16
C GLN A 288 29.47 5.09 3.04
N ASP A 289 30.04 4.06 3.68
CA ASP A 289 31.23 4.08 4.54
C ASP A 289 32.55 3.78 3.81
N GLY A 290 32.54 3.65 2.49
CA GLY A 290 33.75 3.52 1.67
C GLY A 290 34.46 2.15 1.70
N HIS A 291 33.86 1.11 2.27
CA HIS A 291 34.43 -0.24 2.30
C HIS A 291 33.65 -1.20 1.39
N SER A 292 34.29 -1.79 0.37
CA SER A 292 33.75 -2.92 -0.39
C SER A 292 34.15 -4.24 0.28
N GLU A 293 33.24 -5.20 0.41
CA GLU A 293 33.54 -6.54 0.98
C GLU A 293 34.42 -7.41 0.06
N ASP A 294 34.44 -7.13 -1.24
CA ASP A 294 35.21 -7.92 -2.20
C ASP A 294 36.53 -7.19 -2.50
N GLY A 295 37.65 -7.78 -2.04
CA GLY A 295 39.00 -7.23 -2.06
C GLY A 295 39.61 -6.99 -3.46
N VAL A 296 38.89 -6.34 -4.39
CA VAL A 296 39.43 -5.82 -5.63
C VAL A 296 39.49 -4.30 -5.50
N GLY A 297 40.64 -3.84 -5.05
CA GLY A 297 40.90 -2.43 -4.77
C GLY A 297 40.86 -1.55 -6.02
N HIS A 298 39.85 -0.69 -6.08
CA HIS A 298 40.01 0.63 -6.74
C HIS A 298 39.78 1.70 -5.67
N ARG A 299 40.88 2.30 -5.22
CA ARG A 299 40.86 3.53 -4.43
C ARG A 299 40.22 4.63 -5.24
N LEU A 300 39.04 5.09 -4.83
CA LEU A 300 38.54 6.40 -5.22
C LEU A 300 38.98 7.41 -4.17
N ALA A 301 39.65 8.46 -4.62
CA ALA A 301 40.14 9.55 -3.80
C ALA A 301 38.94 10.31 -3.19
N THR A 302 38.95 10.45 -1.86
CA THR A 302 38.03 11.32 -1.14
C THR A 302 38.51 12.76 -1.28
N ASP A 303 37.77 13.59 -2.00
CA ASP A 303 37.72 15.02 -1.76
C ASP A 303 36.33 15.57 -2.05
N GLY A 304 35.78 16.26 -1.03
CA GLY A 304 34.75 17.28 -1.08
C GLY A 304 33.42 16.92 -1.77
N GLY A 305 32.38 16.65 -0.96
CA GLY A 305 30.99 16.36 -1.34
C GLY A 305 30.44 17.22 -2.50
N VAL A 306 30.39 16.60 -3.68
CA VAL A 306 29.58 17.03 -4.83
C VAL A 306 28.66 15.87 -5.18
N PRO A 307 27.35 16.07 -5.37
CA PRO A 307 26.46 14.98 -5.82
C PRO A 307 26.93 14.51 -7.20
N CYS A 308 27.13 13.20 -7.37
CA CYS A 308 27.46 12.58 -8.65
C CYS A 308 26.41 12.95 -9.70
N THR A 309 26.78 13.78 -10.68
CA THR A 309 25.89 14.29 -11.72
C THR A 309 26.15 13.68 -13.10
N GLY A 310 27.00 12.65 -13.19
CA GLY A 310 27.35 12.00 -14.46
C GLY A 310 27.23 10.49 -14.45
N VAL A 311 26.78 9.91 -15.56
CA VAL A 311 26.64 8.45 -15.79
C VAL A 311 28.00 7.72 -15.70
N SER A 312 29.12 8.44 -15.69
CA SER A 312 30.48 7.87 -15.64
C SER A 312 30.88 7.23 -14.30
N ASP A 313 30.11 7.44 -13.23
CA ASP A 313 30.42 6.97 -11.88
C ASP A 313 29.49 5.87 -11.36
N VAL A 314 28.73 5.22 -12.25
CA VAL A 314 27.85 4.12 -11.88
C VAL A 314 28.68 2.88 -11.58
N PRO A 315 28.51 2.23 -10.42
CA PRO A 315 29.26 1.02 -10.09
C PRO A 315 28.83 -0.17 -10.94
N VAL A 316 29.77 -1.06 -11.24
CA VAL A 316 29.43 -2.38 -11.79
C VAL A 316 28.88 -3.23 -10.63
N CYS A 317 27.61 -3.57 -10.69
CA CYS A 317 26.91 -4.28 -9.64
C CYS A 317 25.84 -5.21 -10.19
N SER A 318 25.38 -6.15 -9.37
CA SER A 318 24.33 -7.09 -9.78
C SER A 318 23.44 -7.51 -8.61
N ALA A 319 22.25 -8.01 -8.98
CA ALA A 319 21.34 -8.75 -8.12
C ALA A 319 21.05 -10.11 -8.75
N THR A 320 21.17 -11.19 -7.99
CA THR A 320 20.98 -12.55 -8.50
C THR A 320 20.07 -13.38 -7.60
N LEU A 321 19.30 -14.28 -8.19
CA LEU A 321 18.52 -15.31 -7.50
C LEU A 321 19.14 -16.69 -7.76
N PRO A 322 18.85 -17.71 -6.93
CA PRO A 322 19.17 -19.09 -7.26
C PRO A 322 18.55 -19.50 -8.62
N GLY A 323 19.40 -19.88 -9.59
CA GLY A 323 18.99 -20.17 -10.96
C GLY A 323 19.45 -19.10 -11.98
N PRO A 324 18.78 -19.00 -13.14
CA PRO A 324 19.22 -18.12 -14.24
C PRO A 324 18.85 -16.63 -14.05
N ALA A 325 18.12 -16.28 -13.00
CA ALA A 325 17.61 -14.93 -12.85
C ALA A 325 18.67 -13.97 -12.29
N ALA A 326 18.91 -12.87 -13.00
CA ALA A 326 19.86 -11.83 -12.62
C ALA A 326 19.45 -10.46 -13.20
N ALA A 327 19.92 -9.39 -12.54
CA ALA A 327 19.99 -8.05 -13.09
C ALA A 327 21.42 -7.51 -12.88
N VAL A 328 22.00 -6.91 -13.89
CA VAL A 328 23.38 -6.41 -13.88
C VAL A 328 23.38 -4.96 -14.37
N CYS A 329 24.01 -4.07 -13.62
CA CYS A 329 24.31 -2.70 -14.03
C CYS A 329 25.81 -2.59 -14.39
N ASP A 330 26.13 -2.14 -15.59
CA ASP A 330 27.52 -1.88 -15.99
C ASP A 330 27.98 -0.47 -15.58
N GLY A 331 29.30 -0.23 -15.67
CA GLY A 331 29.89 1.06 -15.33
C GLY A 331 29.45 2.23 -16.22
N GLN A 332 28.61 2.00 -17.22
CA GLN A 332 28.00 3.02 -18.07
C GLN A 332 26.51 3.25 -17.76
N GLY A 333 26.01 2.67 -16.66
CA GLY A 333 24.63 2.80 -16.22
C GLY A 333 23.61 1.99 -17.05
N ARG A 334 24.07 1.03 -17.86
CA ARG A 334 23.19 0.15 -18.62
C ARG A 334 22.79 -1.04 -17.75
N VAL A 335 21.50 -1.24 -17.55
CA VAL A 335 20.95 -2.35 -16.76
C VAL A 335 20.37 -3.41 -17.70
N ARG A 336 20.78 -4.66 -17.50
CA ARG A 336 20.29 -5.84 -18.22
C ARG A 336 19.78 -6.86 -17.25
N SER A 337 18.83 -7.71 -17.69
CA SER A 337 18.26 -8.77 -16.86
C SER A 337 18.09 -10.07 -17.65
N ALA A 338 18.06 -11.19 -16.94
CA ALA A 338 17.86 -12.52 -17.51
C ALA A 338 17.02 -13.40 -16.57
N GLY A 339 16.39 -14.44 -17.09
CA GLY A 339 15.58 -15.40 -16.34
C GLY A 339 14.06 -15.20 -16.51
N PRO A 340 13.22 -15.92 -15.75
CA PRO A 340 11.78 -15.75 -15.75
C PRO A 340 11.35 -14.31 -15.40
N ALA A 341 10.27 -13.81 -15.99
CA ALA A 341 9.86 -12.41 -15.90
C ALA A 341 9.70 -11.90 -14.45
N MET A 342 9.03 -12.66 -13.59
CA MET A 342 8.84 -12.25 -12.18
C MET A 342 10.15 -12.22 -11.39
N ASP A 343 11.05 -13.18 -11.64
CA ASP A 343 12.36 -13.22 -10.98
C ASP A 343 13.29 -12.12 -11.50
N ARG A 344 13.22 -11.78 -12.79
CA ARG A 344 13.90 -10.62 -13.37
C ARG A 344 13.42 -9.33 -12.71
N LEU A 345 12.09 -9.17 -12.53
CA LEU A 345 11.52 -8.00 -11.84
C LEU A 345 12.05 -7.90 -10.40
N ARG A 346 12.07 -9.00 -9.64
CA ARG A 346 12.63 -9.02 -8.28
C ARG A 346 14.10 -8.59 -8.25
N CYS A 347 14.92 -9.12 -9.17
CA CYS A 347 16.32 -8.72 -9.29
C CYS A 347 16.48 -7.24 -9.67
N LEU A 348 15.69 -6.74 -10.63
CA LEU A 348 15.72 -5.35 -11.07
C LEU A 348 15.31 -4.39 -9.94
N CYS A 349 14.24 -4.69 -9.20
CA CYS A 349 13.79 -3.90 -8.06
C CYS A 349 14.87 -3.85 -6.97
N GLN A 350 15.41 -5.01 -6.57
CA GLN A 350 16.42 -5.08 -5.52
C GLN A 350 17.70 -4.30 -5.91
N LEU A 351 18.15 -4.41 -7.17
CA LEU A 351 19.28 -3.67 -7.69
C LEU A 351 19.03 -2.15 -7.73
N SER A 352 17.86 -1.76 -8.27
CA SER A 352 17.43 -0.37 -8.35
C SER A 352 17.38 0.30 -6.97
N TRP A 353 16.75 -0.37 -6.00
CA TRP A 353 16.64 0.17 -4.64
C TRP A 353 17.98 0.29 -3.94
N ALA A 354 18.85 -0.71 -4.10
CA ALA A 354 20.19 -0.67 -3.52
C ALA A 354 21.06 0.44 -4.12
N LEU A 355 20.96 0.69 -5.44
CA LEU A 355 21.64 1.80 -6.11
C LEU A 355 21.09 3.16 -5.65
N ALA A 356 19.76 3.30 -5.51
CA ALA A 356 19.15 4.51 -4.98
C ALA A 356 19.63 4.80 -3.55
N ASP A 357 19.68 3.77 -2.69
CA ASP A 357 20.16 3.90 -1.31
C ASP A 357 21.67 4.23 -1.25
N ALA A 358 22.46 3.84 -2.28
CA ALA A 358 23.85 4.22 -2.44
C ALA A 358 24.05 5.62 -3.08
N GLY A 359 22.93 6.35 -3.34
CA GLY A 359 22.98 7.73 -3.88
C GLY A 359 23.07 7.81 -5.40
N VAL A 360 22.91 6.70 -6.13
CA VAL A 360 22.88 6.70 -7.61
C VAL A 360 21.53 7.23 -8.09
N ALA A 361 21.55 8.13 -9.08
CA ALA A 361 20.34 8.64 -9.72
C ALA A 361 19.69 7.58 -10.63
N VAL A 362 18.94 6.64 -10.05
CA VAL A 362 18.33 5.49 -10.75
C VAL A 362 17.51 5.87 -11.98
N PRO A 363 16.72 6.97 -12.00
CA PRO A 363 16.01 7.39 -13.23
C PRO A 363 16.91 7.71 -14.42
N SER A 364 18.22 7.94 -14.21
CA SER A 364 19.20 8.17 -15.28
C SER A 364 19.79 6.89 -15.86
N LEU A 365 19.51 5.72 -15.27
CA LEU A 365 19.99 4.43 -15.74
C LEU A 365 19.20 3.94 -16.97
N ASP A 366 19.88 3.21 -17.85
CA ASP A 366 19.29 2.62 -19.06
C ASP A 366 18.84 1.16 -18.77
N PHE A 367 17.58 0.96 -18.47
CA PHE A 367 16.95 -0.34 -18.24
C PHE A 367 16.51 -0.98 -19.58
N ARG A 368 17.46 -1.48 -20.36
CA ARG A 368 17.24 -1.93 -21.76
C ARG A 368 16.22 -3.07 -21.91
N ASP A 369 16.21 -4.02 -20.97
CA ASP A 369 15.35 -5.19 -21.05
C ASP A 369 14.01 -5.00 -20.34
N PHE A 370 13.79 -3.84 -19.70
CA PHE A 370 12.61 -3.59 -18.87
C PHE A 370 11.30 -3.63 -19.67
N PRO A 371 11.19 -3.07 -20.88
CA PRO A 371 9.96 -3.16 -21.67
C PRO A 371 9.53 -4.61 -21.95
N VAL A 372 10.50 -5.53 -22.17
CA VAL A 372 10.21 -6.96 -22.36
C VAL A 372 9.71 -7.60 -21.08
N VAL A 373 10.32 -7.28 -19.92
CA VAL A 373 9.87 -7.77 -18.61
C VAL A 373 8.45 -7.29 -18.32
N GLU A 374 8.16 -6.03 -18.60
CA GLU A 374 6.83 -5.45 -18.41
C GLU A 374 5.77 -6.09 -19.30
N GLU A 375 6.11 -6.39 -20.56
CA GLU A 375 5.21 -7.07 -21.51
C GLU A 375 4.91 -8.51 -21.07
N GLU A 376 5.91 -9.27 -20.63
CA GLU A 376 5.75 -10.66 -20.16
C GLU A 376 4.94 -10.78 -18.85
N LEU A 377 4.83 -9.69 -18.06
CA LEU A 377 4.08 -9.67 -16.81
C LEU A 377 2.61 -9.24 -16.99
N ARG A 378 2.23 -8.71 -18.16
CA ARG A 378 0.84 -8.34 -18.51
C ARG A 378 0.01 -9.55 -18.91
#